data_b9a62c4c12c27cc566a4548631f60f60
#
_entry.id   b9a62c4c12c27cc566a4548631f60f60
#
_cell.length_a   1.000
_cell.length_b   1.000
_cell.length_c   1.000
_cell.angle_alpha   90.00
_cell.angle_beta   90.00
_cell.angle_gamma   90.00
#
_symmetry.space_group_name_H-M   'P 1'
#
loop_
_entity.id
_entity.type
_entity.pdbx_description
1 polymer ?
#
loop_
_entity_poly.entity_id
_entity_poly.type
_entity_poly.pdbx_seq_one_letter_code
_entity_poly.pdbx_strand_id
1 'polypeptide(L)'
;MVRSATRDRRLARPWRVLAAACALFGLLAAGAGTSPLPQTVEAIAVAPRRAALPQATRVRAGEVGILAGAGYYLALEKGYFAEQGLDVESIHFATTAEETAPLAAGQLEIGAGAHSAGLFNAIGRGLDIKLVADYGHSEPGRPGNALVVRTAAVEAGELRGVPDLRGRRAAIASLSIGVVSDVRGYLAQGGLTLSDLTLEQMAFPDMMPALSNGSVDAAIIVEPFMTLVQQTGVGTRWLYDYEVNPDHQVASVLYGPAFVREQPEAARRWMVAYLKGVRDFNDGFVRGNAAAREESIQVLMKSTPIRDRALYERMTVLGLDPDGALRVDSLRADQELFLQLGQQDRAIDLDAAVDPQYVRYARQVLGPY
;
A
#
# COMPACT_ATOMS: atom_id res chain seq x y z
N MET A 1 34.95 43.10 31.08
CA MET A 1 34.92 44.13 30.02
C MET A 1 33.87 43.65 28.99
N VAL A 2 32.62 44.05 29.13
CA VAL A 2 31.95 45.26 28.60
C VAL A 2 32.04 45.31 27.10
N ARG A 3 30.98 45.07 26.36
CA ARG A 3 29.81 45.87 25.94
C ARG A 3 29.01 45.02 24.91
N SER A 4 27.74 44.74 25.04
CA SER A 4 26.55 45.61 24.93
C SER A 4 26.33 46.23 23.54
N ALA A 5 25.23 45.92 22.96
CA ALA A 5 24.13 46.77 22.55
C ALA A 5 23.57 46.25 21.20
N THR A 6 22.41 46.29 20.77
CA THR A 6 21.06 46.78 21.08
C THR A 6 20.21 46.55 19.83
N ARG A 7 19.02 46.03 20.02
CA ARG A 7 17.73 46.43 19.47
C ARG A 7 17.69 47.19 18.13
N ASP A 8 16.92 46.73 17.16
CA ASP A 8 15.82 47.57 16.71
C ASP A 8 14.60 46.77 16.19
N ARG A 9 13.46 47.34 16.53
CA ARG A 9 12.08 46.89 16.27
C ARG A 9 11.53 47.69 15.06
N ARG A 10 10.42 47.16 14.54
CA ARG A 10 9.35 47.79 13.71
C ARG A 10 9.46 47.47 12.23
N LEU A 11 8.39 47.12 11.49
CA LEU A 11 6.98 47.57 11.54
C LEU A 11 6.11 46.56 10.77
N ALA A 12 4.98 46.29 11.33
CA ALA A 12 3.83 45.72 10.62
C ALA A 12 3.10 46.80 9.81
N ARG A 13 2.50 46.44 8.67
CA ARG A 13 1.30 47.11 8.16
C ARG A 13 0.54 46.24 7.16
N PRO A 14 -0.81 46.26 7.24
CA PRO A 14 -1.70 45.45 6.44
C PRO A 14 -2.15 46.16 5.18
N TRP A 15 -2.52 45.44 4.13
CA TRP A 15 -3.23 46.03 2.98
C TRP A 15 -4.66 45.52 2.92
N ARG A 16 -5.54 46.49 3.03
CA ARG A 16 -6.98 46.41 2.83
C ARG A 16 -7.34 46.74 1.38
N VAL A 17 -8.22 45.94 0.82
CA VAL A 17 -9.38 46.26 -0.04
C VAL A 17 -9.27 47.41 -1.05
N LEU A 18 -9.53 47.09 -2.31
CA LEU A 18 -10.28 47.98 -3.20
C LEU A 18 -11.09 47.14 -4.21
N ALA A 19 -12.40 47.26 -4.05
CA ALA A 19 -13.40 46.94 -5.06
C ALA A 19 -13.75 48.20 -5.79
N ALA A 20 -13.86 48.17 -7.11
CA ALA A 20 -14.70 49.10 -7.87
C ALA A 20 -14.95 48.58 -9.29
N ALA A 21 -16.18 48.45 -9.56
CA ALA A 21 -16.93 48.35 -10.77
C ALA A 21 -16.58 49.33 -11.87
N CYS A 22 -16.77 48.93 -13.12
CA CYS A 22 -17.37 49.77 -14.16
C CYS A 22 -17.99 48.92 -15.26
N ALA A 23 -19.19 49.30 -15.59
CA ALA A 23 -20.08 48.66 -16.57
C ALA A 23 -20.01 49.39 -17.93
N LEU A 24 -20.61 48.73 -18.93
CA LEU A 24 -21.20 49.25 -20.18
C LEU A 24 -20.28 49.66 -21.35
N PHE A 25 -20.53 48.96 -22.44
CA PHE A 25 -20.85 49.33 -23.84
C PHE A 25 -20.76 48.04 -24.66
N GLY A 26 -21.68 47.54 -25.38
CA GLY A 26 -22.72 48.05 -26.20
C GLY A 26 -22.58 47.50 -27.64
N LEU A 27 -23.46 46.60 -28.03
CA LEU A 27 -24.04 46.27 -29.36
C LEU A 27 -23.21 46.34 -30.66
N LEU A 28 -23.28 45.27 -31.44
CA LEU A 28 -23.74 45.04 -32.84
C LEU A 28 -22.95 43.87 -33.44
N ALA A 29 -23.52 42.77 -33.77
CA ALA A 29 -24.42 42.35 -34.83
C ALA A 29 -23.74 41.44 -35.84
N ALA A 30 -24.46 40.35 -36.15
CA ALA A 30 -24.53 39.58 -37.39
C ALA A 30 -23.60 38.36 -37.57
N GLY A 31 -24.10 37.21 -37.32
CA GLY A 31 -24.49 36.20 -38.32
C GLY A 31 -23.39 35.34 -38.90
N ALA A 32 -23.30 34.10 -38.40
CA ALA A 32 -23.10 32.91 -39.27
C ALA A 32 -23.24 31.63 -38.47
N GLY A 33 -24.00 30.77 -38.94
CA GLY A 33 -24.31 29.34 -38.75
C GLY A 33 -23.56 28.60 -37.64
N THR A 34 -24.26 28.31 -36.55
CA THR A 34 -23.84 27.30 -35.60
C THR A 34 -24.54 25.99 -35.91
N SER A 35 -23.80 25.04 -36.44
CA SER A 35 -24.19 23.63 -36.38
C SER A 35 -24.10 23.16 -34.95
N PRO A 36 -25.11 22.56 -34.35
CA PRO A 36 -25.01 21.99 -33.03
C PRO A 36 -24.20 20.70 -33.08
N LEU A 37 -23.08 20.67 -32.33
CA LEU A 37 -22.41 19.42 -32.00
C LEU A 37 -23.33 18.60 -31.08
N PRO A 38 -23.44 17.28 -31.27
CA PRO A 38 -24.21 16.45 -30.38
C PRO A 38 -23.50 16.37 -29.00
N GLN A 39 -24.04 17.07 -28.03
CA GLN A 39 -23.72 16.83 -26.61
C GLN A 39 -24.60 15.67 -26.14
N THR A 40 -24.12 14.44 -26.27
CA THR A 40 -24.55 13.33 -25.44
C THR A 40 -23.34 12.84 -24.68
N VAL A 41 -22.96 13.58 -23.64
CA VAL A 41 -22.24 12.97 -22.52
C VAL A 41 -23.30 12.20 -21.76
N GLU A 42 -23.44 10.90 -22.08
CA GLU A 42 -24.13 9.98 -21.19
C GLU A 42 -23.40 10.03 -19.84
N ALA A 43 -24.07 10.62 -18.86
CA ALA A 43 -23.66 10.51 -17.47
C ALA A 43 -23.63 9.01 -17.14
N ILE A 44 -22.44 8.44 -16.98
CA ILE A 44 -22.27 7.11 -16.39
C ILE A 44 -22.96 7.18 -15.05
N ALA A 45 -24.13 6.56 -14.93
CA ALA A 45 -24.84 6.43 -13.69
C ALA A 45 -23.93 5.68 -12.71
N VAL A 46 -23.31 6.41 -11.81
CA VAL A 46 -22.70 5.84 -10.60
C VAL A 46 -23.84 5.11 -9.91
N ALA A 47 -23.75 3.79 -9.81
CA ALA A 47 -24.72 2.99 -9.08
C ALA A 47 -24.98 3.64 -7.73
N PRO A 48 -26.25 3.80 -7.30
CA PRO A 48 -26.56 4.46 -6.06
C PRO A 48 -25.81 3.74 -4.95
N ARG A 49 -24.96 4.47 -4.18
CA ARG A 49 -24.44 3.98 -2.92
C ARG A 49 -25.63 3.45 -2.15
N ARG A 50 -25.65 2.13 -1.88
CA ARG A 50 -26.69 1.54 -1.02
C ARG A 50 -26.72 2.39 0.24
N ALA A 51 -27.89 2.93 0.59
CA ALA A 51 -28.07 3.75 1.76
C ALA A 51 -27.49 3.02 2.98
N ALA A 52 -26.58 3.67 3.68
CA ALA A 52 -26.03 3.14 4.94
C ALA A 52 -27.18 2.79 5.87
N LEU A 53 -27.09 1.65 6.55
CA LEU A 53 -28.07 1.28 7.56
C LEU A 53 -28.16 2.41 8.63
N PRO A 54 -29.33 2.67 9.24
CA PRO A 54 -29.54 3.84 10.11
C PRO A 54 -28.61 4.00 11.31
N GLN A 55 -27.71 3.04 11.56
CA GLN A 55 -26.71 3.03 12.63
C GLN A 55 -25.39 2.40 12.14
N ALA A 56 -24.86 2.88 11.01
CA ALA A 56 -23.57 2.38 10.51
C ALA A 56 -22.44 2.69 11.51
N THR A 57 -21.67 1.66 11.86
CA THR A 57 -20.50 1.82 12.72
C THR A 57 -19.35 2.41 11.90
N ARG A 58 -18.83 3.58 12.33
CA ARG A 58 -17.68 4.21 11.67
C ARG A 58 -16.41 3.42 11.98
N VAL A 59 -15.61 3.16 10.95
CA VAL A 59 -14.32 2.46 11.01
C VAL A 59 -13.30 3.22 10.18
N ARG A 60 -12.20 3.64 10.79
CA ARG A 60 -11.08 4.29 10.11
C ARG A 60 -10.04 3.24 9.74
N ALA A 61 -9.70 3.15 8.47
CA ALA A 61 -8.78 2.17 7.93
C ALA A 61 -7.59 2.85 7.24
N GLY A 62 -6.36 2.48 7.61
CA GLY A 62 -5.13 2.89 6.94
C GLY A 62 -4.96 2.17 5.61
N GLU A 63 -4.37 2.87 4.61
CA GLU A 63 -4.05 2.30 3.31
C GLU A 63 -2.90 3.07 2.65
N VAL A 64 -2.20 2.48 1.68
CA VAL A 64 -1.00 3.06 1.03
C VAL A 64 -1.05 3.06 -0.50
N GLY A 65 -2.17 2.78 -1.12
CA GLY A 65 -2.37 2.86 -2.58
C GLY A 65 -1.59 1.83 -3.41
N ILE A 66 -1.37 0.62 -2.88
CA ILE A 66 -0.66 -0.48 -3.57
C ILE A 66 -1.57 -1.68 -3.85
N LEU A 67 -1.08 -2.63 -4.67
CA LEU A 67 -1.86 -3.80 -5.05
C LEU A 67 -2.27 -4.70 -3.88
N ALA A 68 -1.48 -4.77 -2.82
CA ALA A 68 -1.82 -5.51 -1.61
C ALA A 68 -3.20 -5.10 -1.02
N GLY A 69 -3.60 -3.83 -1.23
CA GLY A 69 -4.91 -3.33 -0.86
C GLY A 69 -6.08 -3.79 -1.73
N ALA A 70 -5.87 -4.61 -2.77
CA ALA A 70 -6.92 -4.95 -3.74
C ALA A 70 -8.20 -5.49 -3.10
N GLY A 71 -8.10 -6.42 -2.16
CA GLY A 71 -9.27 -6.96 -1.44
C GLY A 71 -10.02 -5.88 -0.67
N TYR A 72 -9.30 -4.98 -0.02
CA TYR A 72 -9.87 -3.83 0.71
C TYR A 72 -10.57 -2.84 -0.25
N TYR A 73 -9.90 -2.45 -1.34
CA TYR A 73 -10.47 -1.51 -2.30
C TYR A 73 -11.72 -2.07 -2.97
N LEU A 74 -11.70 -3.35 -3.34
CA LEU A 74 -12.88 -4.03 -3.89
C LEU A 74 -14.03 -4.06 -2.87
N ALA A 75 -13.75 -4.41 -1.62
CA ALA A 75 -14.77 -4.41 -0.57
C ALA A 75 -15.39 -3.01 -0.35
N LEU A 76 -14.57 -1.96 -0.40
CA LEU A 76 -14.99 -0.58 -0.24
C LEU A 76 -15.86 -0.12 -1.42
N GLU A 77 -15.36 -0.26 -2.63
CA GLU A 77 -16.03 0.26 -3.84
C GLU A 77 -17.28 -0.52 -4.21
N LYS A 78 -17.31 -1.83 -3.95
CA LYS A 78 -18.50 -2.68 -4.15
C LYS A 78 -19.52 -2.55 -3.02
N GLY A 79 -19.22 -1.77 -1.97
CA GLY A 79 -20.14 -1.50 -0.87
C GLY A 79 -20.28 -2.66 0.13
N TYR A 80 -19.35 -3.63 0.15
CA TYR A 80 -19.43 -4.78 1.06
C TYR A 80 -19.33 -4.37 2.53
N PHE A 81 -18.58 -3.32 2.86
CA PHE A 81 -18.57 -2.74 4.20
C PHE A 81 -19.93 -2.15 4.57
N ALA A 82 -20.57 -1.42 3.65
CA ALA A 82 -21.91 -0.86 3.87
C ALA A 82 -22.97 -1.96 4.04
N GLU A 83 -22.88 -3.07 3.29
CA GLU A 83 -23.73 -4.27 3.47
C GLU A 83 -23.61 -4.85 4.88
N GLN A 84 -22.44 -4.72 5.49
CA GLN A 84 -22.16 -5.14 6.86
C GLN A 84 -22.48 -4.04 7.89
N GLY A 85 -23.10 -2.94 7.50
CA GLY A 85 -23.44 -1.83 8.39
C GLY A 85 -22.23 -1.06 8.91
N LEU A 86 -21.15 -1.00 8.10
CA LEU A 86 -19.94 -0.24 8.41
C LEU A 86 -19.82 0.97 7.48
N ASP A 87 -19.46 2.11 8.06
CA ASP A 87 -19.06 3.34 7.36
C ASP A 87 -17.53 3.44 7.45
N VAL A 88 -16.85 3.02 6.37
CA VAL A 88 -15.38 2.95 6.36
C VAL A 88 -14.80 4.22 5.78
N GLU A 89 -13.98 4.89 6.59
CA GLU A 89 -13.14 6.02 6.19
C GLU A 89 -11.72 5.55 5.91
N SER A 90 -11.27 5.68 4.64
CA SER A 90 -9.88 5.40 4.27
C SER A 90 -8.97 6.56 4.62
N ILE A 91 -7.85 6.28 5.29
CA ILE A 91 -6.81 7.25 5.63
C ILE A 91 -5.53 6.83 4.92
N HIS A 92 -5.07 7.67 3.99
CA HIS A 92 -3.88 7.40 3.19
C HIS A 92 -2.59 7.70 3.96
N PHE A 93 -1.63 6.79 3.91
CA PHE A 93 -0.28 6.92 4.44
C PHE A 93 0.76 6.75 3.33
N ALA A 94 1.92 7.36 3.46
CA ALA A 94 3.01 7.18 2.51
C ALA A 94 3.66 5.79 2.64
N THR A 95 3.71 5.25 3.87
CA THR A 95 4.24 3.92 4.18
C THR A 95 3.40 3.23 5.26
N THR A 96 3.39 1.90 5.26
CA THR A 96 2.67 1.11 6.28
C THR A 96 3.28 1.24 7.69
N ALA A 97 4.55 1.59 7.80
CA ALA A 97 5.19 1.81 9.11
C ALA A 97 4.57 3.00 9.87
N GLU A 98 4.03 3.98 9.16
CA GLU A 98 3.38 5.16 9.74
C GLU A 98 2.02 4.85 10.40
N GLU A 99 1.39 3.73 10.07
CA GLU A 99 0.08 3.32 10.63
C GLU A 99 0.18 2.83 12.08
N THR A 100 1.35 2.33 12.51
CA THR A 100 1.51 1.67 13.82
C THR A 100 1.16 2.60 14.99
N ALA A 101 1.62 3.84 14.97
CA ALA A 101 1.36 4.79 16.06
C ALA A 101 -0.10 5.23 16.13
N PRO A 102 -0.78 5.64 15.03
CA PRO A 102 -2.22 5.91 15.01
C PRO A 102 -3.09 4.72 15.43
N LEU A 103 -2.72 3.49 14.99
CA LEU A 103 -3.42 2.26 15.36
C LEU A 103 -3.31 1.99 16.87
N ALA A 104 -2.12 2.10 17.43
CA ALA A 104 -1.86 1.95 18.87
C ALA A 104 -2.60 3.01 19.71
N ALA A 105 -2.73 4.23 19.19
CA ALA A 105 -3.42 5.35 19.85
C ALA A 105 -4.96 5.30 19.69
N GLY A 106 -5.52 4.32 18.97
CA GLY A 106 -6.96 4.26 18.68
C GLY A 106 -7.45 5.35 17.72
N GLN A 107 -6.55 5.94 16.94
CA GLN A 107 -6.89 6.87 15.86
C GLN A 107 -7.25 6.15 14.56
N LEU A 108 -6.87 4.88 14.45
CA LEU A 108 -7.31 3.91 13.45
C LEU A 108 -7.92 2.70 14.16
N GLU A 109 -8.94 2.12 13.57
CA GLU A 109 -9.49 0.81 13.93
C GLU A 109 -8.74 -0.30 13.21
N ILE A 110 -8.38 -0.05 11.93
CA ILE A 110 -7.74 -0.99 11.03
C ILE A 110 -6.44 -0.38 10.52
N GLY A 111 -5.36 -1.15 10.60
CA GLY A 111 -4.15 -0.94 9.83
C GLY A 111 -3.97 -2.07 8.83
N ALA A 112 -3.22 -1.85 7.76
CA ALA A 112 -2.98 -2.89 6.79
C ALA A 112 -1.66 -2.67 6.05
N GLY A 113 -0.74 -3.62 6.19
CA GLY A 113 0.54 -3.51 5.48
C GLY A 113 1.64 -4.40 6.03
N ALA A 114 2.87 -4.09 5.60
CA ALA A 114 4.05 -4.86 5.95
C ALA A 114 4.35 -4.83 7.45
N HIS A 115 4.79 -5.98 7.97
CA HIS A 115 5.23 -6.09 9.36
C HIS A 115 6.48 -5.25 9.58
N SER A 116 6.55 -4.61 10.75
CA SER A 116 7.69 -3.78 11.09
C SER A 116 8.23 -4.12 12.48
N ALA A 117 9.52 -3.86 12.69
CA ALA A 117 10.12 -3.93 14.00
C ALA A 117 9.40 -3.00 15.00
N GLY A 118 8.92 -1.83 14.53
CA GLY A 118 8.12 -0.90 15.33
C GLY A 118 6.80 -1.50 15.80
N LEU A 119 6.08 -2.23 14.92
CA LEU A 119 4.87 -2.97 15.27
C LEU A 119 5.15 -4.04 16.33
N PHE A 120 6.18 -4.87 16.13
CA PHE A 120 6.52 -5.91 17.10
C PHE A 120 7.00 -5.34 18.44
N ASN A 121 7.75 -4.24 18.42
CA ASN A 121 8.10 -3.50 19.65
C ASN A 121 6.85 -2.95 20.35
N ALA A 122 5.88 -2.42 19.62
CA ALA A 122 4.64 -1.92 20.20
C ALA A 122 3.85 -3.04 20.89
N ILE A 123 3.69 -4.19 20.24
CA ILE A 123 3.07 -5.39 20.81
C ILE A 123 3.88 -5.85 22.03
N GLY A 124 5.21 -5.90 21.91
CA GLY A 124 6.11 -6.28 23.01
C GLY A 124 6.02 -5.39 24.24
N ARG A 125 5.62 -4.14 24.08
CA ARG A 125 5.37 -3.17 25.18
C ARG A 125 3.95 -3.28 25.75
N GLY A 126 3.15 -4.24 25.27
CA GLY A 126 1.81 -4.53 25.81
C GLY A 126 0.67 -3.84 25.05
N LEU A 127 0.92 -3.26 23.86
CA LEU A 127 -0.17 -2.80 23.00
C LEU A 127 -0.81 -4.00 22.32
N ASP A 128 -2.09 -4.23 22.58
CA ASP A 128 -2.83 -5.42 22.13
C ASP A 128 -3.30 -5.26 20.67
N ILE A 129 -2.35 -4.98 19.76
CA ILE A 129 -2.59 -4.99 18.32
C ILE A 129 -2.62 -6.44 17.86
N LYS A 130 -3.63 -6.82 17.06
CA LYS A 130 -3.79 -8.17 16.52
C LYS A 130 -3.50 -8.23 15.02
N LEU A 131 -2.73 -9.23 14.59
CA LEU A 131 -2.60 -9.63 13.20
C LEU A 131 -3.75 -10.62 12.91
N VAL A 132 -4.66 -10.26 12.01
CA VAL A 132 -5.94 -10.97 11.91
C VAL A 132 -6.20 -11.66 10.58
N ALA A 133 -5.56 -11.21 9.49
CA ALA A 133 -5.72 -11.82 8.17
C ALA A 133 -4.55 -11.52 7.25
N ASP A 134 -4.39 -12.33 6.21
CA ASP A 134 -3.52 -12.06 5.07
C ASP A 134 -3.95 -10.76 4.36
N TYR A 135 -2.97 -9.92 4.03
CA TYR A 135 -3.12 -8.73 3.19
C TYR A 135 -2.18 -8.77 1.99
N GLY A 136 -1.45 -9.86 1.86
CA GLY A 136 -0.53 -10.14 0.78
C GLY A 136 0.59 -11.06 1.20
N HIS A 137 0.84 -12.06 0.38
CA HIS A 137 1.95 -12.98 0.54
C HIS A 137 2.61 -13.26 -0.80
N SER A 138 3.84 -13.74 -0.74
CA SER A 138 4.60 -14.17 -1.90
C SER A 138 4.43 -15.67 -2.08
N GLU A 139 4.19 -16.12 -3.31
CA GLU A 139 4.17 -17.52 -3.68
C GLU A 139 4.67 -17.70 -5.11
N PRO A 140 5.09 -18.90 -5.53
CA PRO A 140 5.57 -19.14 -6.89
C PRO A 140 4.60 -18.63 -7.96
N GLY A 141 5.08 -17.70 -8.80
CA GLY A 141 4.30 -17.05 -9.84
C GLY A 141 3.49 -15.83 -9.38
N ARG A 142 3.50 -15.51 -8.06
CA ARG A 142 2.79 -14.36 -7.48
C ARG A 142 3.66 -13.61 -6.50
N PRO A 143 4.58 -12.76 -7.02
CA PRO A 143 5.52 -12.03 -6.19
C PRO A 143 4.84 -10.94 -5.38
N GLY A 144 5.31 -10.72 -4.16
CA GLY A 144 5.01 -9.54 -3.35
C GLY A 144 5.87 -8.35 -3.77
N ASN A 145 7.13 -8.60 -4.12
CA ASN A 145 8.07 -7.59 -4.60
C ASN A 145 9.13 -8.18 -5.54
N ALA A 146 9.98 -7.32 -6.09
CA ALA A 146 11.10 -7.73 -6.91
C ALA A 146 12.32 -6.85 -6.71
N LEU A 147 13.50 -7.42 -6.93
CA LEU A 147 14.74 -6.69 -7.17
C LEU A 147 14.76 -6.23 -8.62
N VAL A 148 14.69 -4.93 -8.82
CA VAL A 148 14.80 -4.26 -10.12
C VAL A 148 16.07 -3.44 -10.15
N VAL A 149 16.82 -3.47 -11.24
CA VAL A 149 18.04 -2.70 -11.43
C VAL A 149 17.90 -1.72 -12.59
N ARG A 150 18.66 -0.65 -12.57
CA ARG A 150 18.67 0.40 -13.60
C ARG A 150 19.08 -0.19 -14.95
N THR A 151 18.17 -0.16 -15.93
CA THR A 151 18.39 -0.74 -17.27
C THR A 151 19.63 -0.16 -17.95
N ALA A 152 19.83 1.15 -17.89
CA ALA A 152 21.00 1.79 -18.50
C ALA A 152 22.35 1.25 -17.97
N ALA A 153 22.41 0.83 -16.69
CA ALA A 153 23.62 0.23 -16.12
C ALA A 153 23.81 -1.23 -16.60
N VAL A 154 22.72 -1.96 -16.84
CA VAL A 154 22.77 -3.30 -17.44
C VAL A 154 23.24 -3.20 -18.88
N GLU A 155 22.71 -2.29 -19.68
CA GLU A 155 23.08 -2.09 -21.09
C GLU A 155 24.53 -1.60 -21.23
N ALA A 156 25.01 -0.77 -20.29
CA ALA A 156 26.42 -0.34 -20.24
C ALA A 156 27.37 -1.46 -19.77
N GLY A 157 26.88 -2.62 -19.34
CA GLY A 157 27.68 -3.72 -18.80
C GLY A 157 28.24 -3.45 -17.40
N GLU A 158 27.75 -2.42 -16.69
CA GLU A 158 28.15 -2.10 -15.33
C GLU A 158 27.51 -3.04 -14.30
N LEU A 159 26.29 -3.52 -14.58
CA LEU A 159 25.53 -4.46 -13.77
C LEU A 159 25.18 -5.69 -14.60
N ARG A 160 25.78 -6.83 -14.27
CA ARG A 160 25.61 -8.12 -14.96
C ARG A 160 25.00 -9.20 -14.07
N GLY A 161 25.00 -8.97 -12.76
CA GLY A 161 24.44 -9.86 -11.75
C GLY A 161 24.54 -9.29 -10.36
N VAL A 162 23.95 -9.98 -9.38
CA VAL A 162 23.89 -9.52 -7.99
C VAL A 162 25.25 -9.13 -7.40
N PRO A 163 26.38 -9.82 -7.70
CA PRO A 163 27.70 -9.40 -7.18
C PRO A 163 28.09 -7.97 -7.53
N ASP A 164 27.65 -7.45 -8.69
CA ASP A 164 27.96 -6.09 -9.16
C ASP A 164 27.22 -4.99 -8.39
N LEU A 165 26.29 -5.38 -7.48
CA LEU A 165 25.61 -4.44 -6.57
C LEU A 165 26.50 -4.00 -5.39
N ARG A 166 27.69 -4.59 -5.20
CA ARG A 166 28.61 -4.18 -4.14
C ARG A 166 28.96 -2.69 -4.25
N GLY A 167 28.74 -1.95 -3.17
CA GLY A 167 28.97 -0.49 -3.10
C GLY A 167 27.94 0.35 -3.84
N ARG A 168 26.91 -0.25 -4.43
CA ARG A 168 25.84 0.45 -5.14
C ARG A 168 24.74 0.95 -4.18
N ARG A 169 23.90 1.84 -4.69
CA ARG A 169 22.73 2.36 -3.96
C ARG A 169 21.45 1.67 -4.39
N ALA A 170 20.65 1.24 -3.43
CA ALA A 170 19.38 0.59 -3.71
C ALA A 170 18.25 1.25 -2.92
N ALA A 171 17.13 1.53 -3.60
CA ALA A 171 15.93 2.07 -3.00
C ALA A 171 15.12 0.98 -2.30
N ILE A 172 14.58 1.29 -1.13
CA ILE A 172 13.67 0.45 -0.36
C ILE A 172 12.62 1.32 0.33
N ALA A 173 11.40 0.81 0.52
CA ALA A 173 10.34 1.60 1.17
C ALA A 173 10.63 1.87 2.66
N SER A 174 11.19 0.91 3.36
CA SER A 174 11.61 1.04 4.76
C SER A 174 12.65 -0.03 5.11
N LEU A 175 13.58 0.32 6.02
CA LEU A 175 14.60 -0.60 6.54
C LEU A 175 14.13 -1.41 7.77
N SER A 176 12.95 -1.15 8.27
CA SER A 176 12.40 -1.78 9.47
C SER A 176 11.15 -2.62 9.22
N ILE A 177 10.98 -3.12 7.98
CA ILE A 177 9.85 -3.97 7.57
C ILE A 177 10.35 -5.31 7.02
N GLY A 178 9.45 -6.33 6.97
CA GLY A 178 9.77 -7.71 6.58
C GLY A 178 10.45 -7.85 5.22
N VAL A 179 10.21 -6.94 4.26
CA VAL A 179 10.87 -6.94 2.95
C VAL A 179 12.40 -6.96 3.02
N VAL A 180 13.01 -6.58 4.15
CA VAL A 180 14.46 -6.69 4.37
C VAL A 180 14.93 -8.14 4.35
N SER A 181 14.08 -9.11 4.69
CA SER A 181 14.37 -10.55 4.56
C SER A 181 14.57 -10.94 3.10
N ASP A 182 13.73 -10.41 2.21
CA ASP A 182 13.85 -10.64 0.74
C ASP A 182 15.13 -10.01 0.21
N VAL A 183 15.46 -8.78 0.65
CA VAL A 183 16.73 -8.11 0.26
C VAL A 183 17.92 -8.95 0.65
N ARG A 184 17.94 -9.53 1.86
CA ARG A 184 19.02 -10.46 2.27
C ARG A 184 19.07 -11.67 1.35
N GLY A 185 17.93 -12.24 0.99
CA GLY A 185 17.83 -13.36 0.07
C GLY A 185 18.37 -13.00 -1.32
N TYR A 186 18.02 -11.85 -1.88
CA TYR A 186 18.54 -11.35 -3.15
C TYR A 186 20.07 -11.21 -3.12
N LEU A 187 20.59 -10.55 -2.09
CA LEU A 187 22.02 -10.28 -1.95
C LEU A 187 22.82 -11.56 -1.75
N ALA A 188 22.28 -12.53 -1.04
CA ALA A 188 22.91 -13.84 -0.82
C ALA A 188 23.18 -14.59 -2.13
N GLN A 189 22.35 -14.39 -3.20
CA GLN A 189 22.60 -14.96 -4.52
C GLN A 189 23.94 -14.48 -5.12
N GLY A 190 24.43 -13.32 -4.70
CA GLY A 190 25.71 -12.76 -5.13
C GLY A 190 26.81 -12.81 -4.07
N GLY A 191 26.59 -13.49 -2.93
CA GLY A 191 27.53 -13.50 -1.81
C GLY A 191 27.67 -12.14 -1.14
N LEU A 192 26.62 -11.32 -1.17
CA LEU A 192 26.53 -10.00 -0.55
C LEU A 192 25.68 -10.04 0.70
N THR A 193 25.85 -9.01 1.53
CA THR A 193 25.07 -8.72 2.73
C THR A 193 24.47 -7.31 2.64
N LEU A 194 23.58 -6.94 3.57
CA LEU A 194 23.01 -5.60 3.62
C LEU A 194 24.05 -4.48 3.73
N SER A 195 25.20 -4.75 4.40
CA SER A 195 26.29 -3.78 4.55
C SER A 195 27.11 -3.55 3.28
N ASP A 196 26.93 -4.39 2.26
CA ASP A 196 27.60 -4.22 0.97
C ASP A 196 26.91 -3.18 0.06
N LEU A 197 25.70 -2.71 0.43
CA LEU A 197 24.94 -1.70 -0.31
C LEU A 197 24.67 -0.47 0.55
N THR A 198 24.40 0.67 -0.11
CA THR A 198 23.74 1.81 0.53
C THR A 198 22.25 1.70 0.27
N LEU A 199 21.47 1.42 1.32
CA LEU A 199 20.01 1.33 1.22
C LEU A 199 19.40 2.70 1.51
N GLU A 200 18.64 3.24 0.55
CA GLU A 200 17.98 4.54 0.62
C GLU A 200 16.47 4.38 0.73
N GLN A 201 15.88 4.96 1.77
CA GLN A 201 14.44 4.88 2.00
C GLN A 201 13.70 5.93 1.17
N MET A 202 12.70 5.49 0.40
CA MET A 202 11.81 6.37 -0.36
C MET A 202 10.48 5.68 -0.68
N ALA A 203 9.44 6.48 -0.94
CA ALA A 203 8.14 5.96 -1.36
C ALA A 203 8.21 5.29 -2.74
N PHE A 204 7.36 4.30 -3.00
CA PHE A 204 7.36 3.56 -4.28
C PHE A 204 7.26 4.45 -5.54
N PRO A 205 6.42 5.51 -5.58
CA PRO A 205 6.37 6.40 -6.74
C PRO A 205 7.69 7.11 -7.06
N ASP A 206 8.54 7.34 -6.06
CA ASP A 206 9.82 8.05 -6.20
C ASP A 206 10.94 7.15 -6.71
N MET A 207 10.79 5.82 -6.64
CA MET A 207 11.81 4.86 -7.05
C MET A 207 12.08 4.88 -8.56
N MET A 208 11.04 5.09 -9.39
CA MET A 208 11.20 5.15 -10.83
C MET A 208 12.02 6.38 -11.28
N PRO A 209 11.72 7.62 -10.84
CA PRO A 209 12.60 8.76 -11.07
C PRO A 209 14.03 8.56 -10.57
N ALA A 210 14.21 7.94 -9.41
CA ALA A 210 15.51 7.67 -8.81
C ALA A 210 16.36 6.68 -9.65
N LEU A 211 15.74 5.61 -10.18
CA LEU A 211 16.37 4.71 -11.14
C LEU A 211 16.71 5.43 -12.46
N SER A 212 15.75 6.24 -12.98
CA SER A 212 15.90 6.93 -14.25
C SER A 212 17.07 7.91 -14.26
N ASN A 213 17.24 8.68 -13.18
CA ASN A 213 18.31 9.69 -13.07
C ASN A 213 19.63 9.13 -12.51
N GLY A 214 19.67 7.83 -12.14
CA GLY A 214 20.86 7.17 -11.58
C GLY A 214 21.19 7.56 -10.14
N SER A 215 20.26 8.14 -9.38
CA SER A 215 20.46 8.37 -7.94
C SER A 215 20.46 7.05 -7.16
N VAL A 216 19.81 6.01 -7.69
CA VAL A 216 19.93 4.63 -7.24
C VAL A 216 20.22 3.69 -8.42
N ASP A 217 20.90 2.58 -8.16
CA ASP A 217 21.24 1.55 -9.13
C ASP A 217 20.26 0.39 -9.14
N ALA A 218 19.57 0.19 -8.01
CA ALA A 218 18.57 -0.85 -7.83
C ALA A 218 17.39 -0.34 -6.98
N ALA A 219 16.28 -1.07 -7.00
CA ALA A 219 15.11 -0.82 -6.17
C ALA A 219 14.41 -2.12 -5.80
N ILE A 220 13.86 -2.17 -4.59
CA ILE A 220 12.94 -3.22 -4.14
C ILE A 220 11.53 -2.65 -4.28
N ILE A 221 10.81 -3.16 -5.27
CA ILE A 221 9.60 -2.49 -5.75
C ILE A 221 8.42 -3.48 -5.86
N VAL A 222 7.22 -2.97 -5.63
CA VAL A 222 5.96 -3.73 -5.62
C VAL A 222 5.06 -3.33 -6.81
N GLU A 223 4.03 -4.13 -7.08
CA GLU A 223 3.02 -3.73 -8.08
C GLU A 223 2.09 -2.60 -7.56
N PRO A 224 1.65 -1.71 -8.42
CA PRO A 224 1.79 -1.69 -9.89
C PRO A 224 3.09 -1.05 -10.40
N PHE A 225 3.94 -0.52 -9.53
CA PHE A 225 5.17 0.21 -9.91
C PHE A 225 6.23 -0.69 -10.54
N MET A 226 6.31 -1.98 -10.14
CA MET A 226 7.23 -2.94 -10.71
C MET A 226 7.00 -3.12 -12.23
N THR A 227 5.76 -3.33 -12.64
CA THR A 227 5.41 -3.41 -14.06
C THR A 227 5.64 -2.08 -14.78
N LEU A 228 5.32 -0.94 -14.16
CA LEU A 228 5.54 0.38 -14.75
C LEU A 228 7.02 0.64 -15.06
N VAL A 229 7.91 0.36 -14.12
CA VAL A 229 9.36 0.56 -14.28
C VAL A 229 9.92 -0.30 -15.43
N GLN A 230 9.42 -1.52 -15.59
CA GLN A 230 9.81 -2.40 -16.70
C GLN A 230 9.26 -1.91 -18.04
N GLN A 231 7.99 -1.51 -18.11
CA GLN A 231 7.35 -1.01 -19.34
C GLN A 231 8.00 0.26 -19.88
N THR A 232 8.41 1.15 -18.97
CA THR A 232 9.11 2.40 -19.34
C THR A 232 10.57 2.16 -19.73
N GLY A 233 11.09 0.94 -19.58
CA GLY A 233 12.48 0.60 -19.85
C GLY A 233 13.48 1.18 -18.85
N VAL A 234 13.00 1.78 -17.76
CA VAL A 234 13.85 2.41 -16.73
C VAL A 234 14.55 1.34 -15.88
N GLY A 235 13.85 0.24 -15.59
CA GLY A 235 14.36 -0.83 -14.74
C GLY A 235 14.19 -2.22 -15.36
N THR A 236 15.20 -3.05 -15.16
CA THR A 236 15.23 -4.48 -15.52
C THR A 236 15.05 -5.30 -14.26
N ARG A 237 14.02 -6.15 -14.22
CA ARG A 237 13.80 -7.08 -13.10
C ARG A 237 14.84 -8.19 -13.15
N TRP A 238 15.49 -8.45 -12.01
CA TRP A 238 16.42 -9.56 -11.85
C TRP A 238 15.81 -10.74 -11.12
N LEU A 239 15.21 -10.50 -9.95
CA LEU A 239 14.68 -11.55 -9.09
C LEU A 239 13.29 -11.17 -8.54
N TYR A 240 12.43 -12.16 -8.37
CA TYR A 240 11.24 -12.05 -7.54
C TYR A 240 11.51 -12.56 -6.12
N ASP A 241 10.77 -12.06 -5.13
CA ASP A 241 10.91 -12.45 -3.74
C ASP A 241 10.68 -13.96 -3.50
N TYR A 242 9.71 -14.58 -4.17
CA TYR A 242 9.47 -16.02 -4.03
C TYR A 242 10.65 -16.89 -4.51
N GLU A 243 11.57 -16.35 -5.30
CA GLU A 243 12.78 -17.06 -5.74
C GLU A 243 13.82 -17.21 -4.61
N VAL A 244 13.72 -16.36 -3.58
CA VAL A 244 14.65 -16.32 -2.44
C VAL A 244 13.96 -16.54 -1.10
N ASN A 245 12.67 -16.23 -1.00
CA ASN A 245 11.87 -16.35 0.21
C ASN A 245 10.44 -16.80 -0.16
N PRO A 246 10.26 -18.06 -0.57
CA PRO A 246 8.94 -18.57 -0.93
C PRO A 246 8.00 -18.56 0.28
N ASP A 247 6.72 -18.29 0.03
CA ASP A 247 5.67 -18.23 1.06
C ASP A 247 5.89 -17.10 2.10
N HIS A 248 6.55 -16.00 1.71
CA HIS A 248 6.75 -14.84 2.57
C HIS A 248 5.44 -14.11 2.83
N GLN A 249 5.10 -13.86 4.12
CA GLN A 249 3.99 -12.99 4.49
C GLN A 249 4.40 -11.53 4.28
N VAL A 250 4.00 -10.95 3.17
CA VAL A 250 4.38 -9.58 2.79
C VAL A 250 3.68 -8.55 3.66
N ALA A 251 2.38 -8.76 3.91
CA ALA A 251 1.54 -7.82 4.66
C ALA A 251 0.39 -8.53 5.38
N SER A 252 -0.09 -7.91 6.47
CA SER A 252 -1.26 -8.39 7.23
C SER A 252 -2.26 -7.28 7.49
N VAL A 253 -3.51 -7.68 7.69
CA VAL A 253 -4.54 -6.82 8.31
C VAL A 253 -4.30 -6.78 9.81
N LEU A 254 -4.28 -5.58 10.36
CA LEU A 254 -4.05 -5.30 11.77
C LEU A 254 -5.31 -4.71 12.40
N TYR A 255 -5.71 -5.22 13.55
CA TYR A 255 -6.78 -4.65 14.34
C TYR A 255 -6.22 -3.90 15.55
N GLY A 256 -6.66 -2.65 15.73
CA GLY A 256 -6.30 -1.83 16.87
C GLY A 256 -6.94 -2.33 18.17
N PRO A 257 -6.27 -2.13 19.33
CA PRO A 257 -6.72 -2.66 20.61
C PRO A 257 -8.10 -2.15 21.04
N ALA A 258 -8.43 -0.89 20.75
CA ALA A 258 -9.75 -0.32 21.03
C ALA A 258 -10.84 -0.99 20.18
N PHE A 259 -10.57 -1.23 18.91
CA PHE A 259 -11.51 -1.87 17.98
C PHE A 259 -11.88 -3.28 18.42
N VAL A 260 -10.87 -4.08 18.75
CA VAL A 260 -11.06 -5.46 19.24
C VAL A 260 -11.90 -5.50 20.52
N ARG A 261 -11.61 -4.61 21.47
CA ARG A 261 -12.24 -4.60 22.79
C ARG A 261 -13.63 -3.98 22.79
N GLU A 262 -13.81 -2.86 22.07
CA GLU A 262 -14.99 -2.03 22.19
C GLU A 262 -16.04 -2.30 21.10
N GLN A 263 -15.58 -2.83 19.94
CA GLN A 263 -16.42 -3.05 18.76
C GLN A 263 -16.26 -4.47 18.16
N PRO A 264 -16.28 -5.55 18.95
CA PRO A 264 -15.93 -6.91 18.47
C PRO A 264 -16.85 -7.39 17.34
N GLU A 265 -18.12 -6.94 17.34
CA GLU A 265 -19.06 -7.30 16.28
C GLU A 265 -18.77 -6.55 14.97
N ALA A 266 -18.38 -5.28 15.04
CA ALA A 266 -17.91 -4.54 13.86
C ALA A 266 -16.62 -5.17 13.28
N ALA A 267 -15.70 -5.62 14.14
CA ALA A 267 -14.48 -6.31 13.75
C ALA A 267 -14.76 -7.61 12.98
N ARG A 268 -15.74 -8.42 13.42
CA ARG A 268 -16.19 -9.63 12.70
C ARG A 268 -16.80 -9.29 11.35
N ARG A 269 -17.70 -8.31 11.30
CA ARG A 269 -18.38 -7.87 10.07
C ARG A 269 -17.42 -7.25 9.07
N TRP A 270 -16.40 -6.51 9.54
CA TRP A 270 -15.36 -5.97 8.69
C TRP A 270 -14.61 -7.08 7.94
N MET A 271 -14.25 -8.17 8.64
CA MET A 271 -13.56 -9.31 8.05
C MET A 271 -14.41 -10.02 6.99
N VAL A 272 -15.73 -10.14 7.20
CA VAL A 272 -16.64 -10.69 6.18
C VAL A 272 -16.59 -9.86 4.90
N ALA A 273 -16.69 -8.54 5.01
CA ALA A 273 -16.61 -7.63 3.87
C ALA A 273 -15.26 -7.71 3.16
N TYR A 274 -14.18 -7.69 3.93
CA TYR A 274 -12.81 -7.79 3.42
C TYR A 274 -12.59 -9.07 2.61
N LEU A 275 -12.94 -10.24 3.16
CA LEU A 275 -12.76 -11.51 2.45
C LEU A 275 -13.66 -11.62 1.21
N LYS A 276 -14.83 -10.99 1.15
CA LYS A 276 -15.60 -10.89 -0.09
C LYS A 276 -14.78 -10.18 -1.18
N GLY A 277 -14.16 -9.05 -0.85
CA GLY A 277 -13.29 -8.32 -1.79
C GLY A 277 -12.06 -9.12 -2.21
N VAL A 278 -11.41 -9.84 -1.29
CA VAL A 278 -10.29 -10.74 -1.60
C VAL A 278 -10.72 -11.86 -2.56
N ARG A 279 -11.90 -12.45 -2.36
CA ARG A 279 -12.45 -13.50 -3.24
C ARG A 279 -12.76 -12.97 -4.63
N ASP A 280 -13.35 -11.77 -4.75
CA ASP A 280 -13.59 -11.13 -6.04
C ASP A 280 -12.29 -10.88 -6.80
N PHE A 281 -11.24 -10.43 -6.11
CA PHE A 281 -9.91 -10.28 -6.70
C PHE A 281 -9.38 -11.62 -7.24
N ASN A 282 -9.48 -12.67 -6.44
CA ASN A 282 -9.04 -14.02 -6.83
C ASN A 282 -9.90 -14.58 -7.99
N ASP A 283 -11.20 -14.33 -7.99
CA ASP A 283 -12.06 -14.73 -9.13
C ASP A 283 -11.57 -14.10 -10.44
N GLY A 284 -11.20 -12.82 -10.42
CA GLY A 284 -10.71 -12.09 -11.58
C GLY A 284 -9.31 -12.48 -12.02
N PHE A 285 -8.35 -12.41 -11.11
CA PHE A 285 -6.93 -12.54 -11.45
C PHE A 285 -6.39 -13.97 -11.36
N VAL A 286 -7.01 -14.82 -10.54
CA VAL A 286 -6.54 -16.18 -10.30
C VAL A 286 -7.39 -17.21 -11.05
N ARG A 287 -8.72 -17.12 -10.93
CA ARG A 287 -9.66 -18.04 -11.60
C ARG A 287 -9.98 -17.65 -13.03
N GLY A 288 -9.56 -16.45 -13.46
CA GLY A 288 -9.70 -15.99 -14.84
C GLY A 288 -11.12 -15.56 -15.23
N ASN A 289 -11.97 -15.19 -14.26
CA ASN A 289 -13.27 -14.61 -14.55
C ASN A 289 -13.10 -13.22 -15.16
N ALA A 290 -13.40 -13.07 -16.45
CA ALA A 290 -13.17 -11.83 -17.18
C ALA A 290 -13.96 -10.63 -16.63
N ALA A 291 -15.20 -10.84 -16.17
CA ALA A 291 -16.01 -9.77 -15.60
C ALA A 291 -15.47 -9.30 -14.25
N ALA A 292 -15.10 -10.23 -13.37
CA ALA A 292 -14.50 -9.91 -12.08
C ALA A 292 -13.12 -9.24 -12.25
N ARG A 293 -12.33 -9.66 -13.25
CA ARG A 293 -11.05 -9.02 -13.58
C ARG A 293 -11.24 -7.59 -14.06
N GLU A 294 -12.20 -7.35 -14.95
CA GLU A 294 -12.53 -6.02 -15.46
C GLU A 294 -12.90 -5.07 -14.31
N GLU A 295 -13.83 -5.51 -13.47
CA GLU A 295 -14.28 -4.75 -12.32
C GLU A 295 -13.12 -4.47 -11.34
N SER A 296 -12.27 -5.46 -11.07
CA SER A 296 -11.08 -5.29 -10.23
C SER A 296 -10.11 -4.26 -10.80
N ILE A 297 -9.86 -4.27 -12.11
CA ILE A 297 -9.00 -3.28 -12.78
C ILE A 297 -9.58 -1.87 -12.62
N GLN A 298 -10.89 -1.69 -12.82
CA GLN A 298 -11.55 -0.39 -12.66
C GLN A 298 -11.41 0.15 -11.24
N VAL A 299 -11.60 -0.71 -10.24
CA VAL A 299 -11.41 -0.35 -8.83
C VAL A 299 -9.96 0.01 -8.53
N LEU A 300 -9.00 -0.78 -8.97
CA LEU A 300 -7.57 -0.53 -8.75
C LEU A 300 -7.11 0.78 -9.41
N MET A 301 -7.56 1.06 -10.64
CA MET A 301 -7.29 2.34 -11.31
C MET A 301 -7.84 3.54 -10.53
N LYS A 302 -8.92 3.38 -9.77
CA LYS A 302 -9.51 4.42 -8.93
C LYS A 302 -8.77 4.57 -7.60
N SER A 303 -8.32 3.48 -7.01
CA SER A 303 -7.83 3.39 -5.62
C SER A 303 -6.31 3.47 -5.49
N THR A 304 -5.56 3.34 -6.58
CA THR A 304 -4.09 3.48 -6.61
C THR A 304 -3.67 4.71 -7.42
N PRO A 305 -2.42 5.16 -7.37
CA PRO A 305 -1.95 6.29 -8.18
C PRO A 305 -1.93 6.02 -9.69
N ILE A 306 -1.94 4.77 -10.13
CA ILE A 306 -1.82 4.38 -11.53
C ILE A 306 -3.18 4.36 -12.22
N ARG A 307 -3.27 5.02 -13.37
CA ARG A 307 -4.50 5.14 -14.19
C ARG A 307 -4.43 4.39 -15.53
N ASP A 308 -3.34 3.68 -15.79
CA ASP A 308 -3.14 2.93 -17.02
C ASP A 308 -3.74 1.51 -16.90
N ARG A 309 -4.86 1.30 -17.60
CA ARG A 309 -5.54 0.00 -17.70
C ARG A 309 -4.61 -1.10 -18.22
N ALA A 310 -3.85 -0.81 -19.28
CA ALA A 310 -3.01 -1.80 -19.92
C ALA A 310 -1.87 -2.29 -19.01
N LEU A 311 -1.50 -1.49 -18.00
CA LEU A 311 -0.58 -1.90 -16.97
C LEU A 311 -1.19 -2.99 -16.09
N TYR A 312 -2.43 -2.78 -15.60
CA TYR A 312 -3.13 -3.76 -14.76
C TYR A 312 -3.45 -5.08 -15.49
N GLU A 313 -3.59 -5.03 -16.82
CA GLU A 313 -3.79 -6.24 -17.64
C GLU A 313 -2.53 -7.12 -17.69
N ARG A 314 -1.35 -6.51 -17.55
CA ARG A 314 -0.04 -7.16 -17.71
C ARG A 314 0.72 -7.41 -16.41
N MET A 315 0.33 -6.74 -15.32
CA MET A 315 1.05 -6.90 -14.05
C MET A 315 0.91 -8.32 -13.51
N THR A 316 1.91 -8.71 -12.73
CA THR A 316 1.88 -9.94 -11.95
C THR A 316 1.24 -9.64 -10.60
N VAL A 317 0.23 -10.41 -10.20
CA VAL A 317 -0.45 -10.18 -8.93
C VAL A 317 0.19 -10.98 -7.80
N LEU A 318 0.28 -10.39 -6.61
CA LEU A 318 0.70 -11.11 -5.40
C LEU A 318 -0.39 -12.10 -4.94
N GLY A 319 -0.01 -13.03 -4.09
CA GLY A 319 -0.95 -13.91 -3.40
C GLY A 319 -1.83 -13.12 -2.43
N LEU A 320 -3.13 -13.33 -2.49
CA LEU A 320 -4.11 -12.92 -1.50
C LEU A 320 -4.91 -14.15 -1.11
N ASP A 321 -4.78 -14.59 0.14
CA ASP A 321 -5.44 -15.80 0.62
C ASP A 321 -6.97 -15.60 0.69
N PRO A 322 -7.79 -16.33 -0.10
CA PRO A 322 -9.23 -16.12 -0.16
C PRO A 322 -9.96 -16.49 1.13
N ASP A 323 -9.30 -17.19 2.02
CA ASP A 323 -9.75 -17.54 3.36
C ASP A 323 -9.02 -16.75 4.46
N GLY A 324 -8.12 -15.84 4.08
CA GLY A 324 -7.42 -14.89 4.95
C GLY A 324 -6.34 -15.51 5.84
N ALA A 325 -5.82 -16.69 5.51
CA ALA A 325 -4.83 -17.38 6.35
C ALA A 325 -3.47 -16.68 6.36
N LEU A 326 -2.90 -16.46 7.54
CA LEU A 326 -1.55 -15.89 7.74
C LEU A 326 -0.46 -16.98 7.67
N ARG A 327 0.68 -16.63 7.11
CA ARG A 327 1.90 -17.44 7.10
C ARG A 327 2.71 -17.14 8.36
N VAL A 328 2.30 -17.75 9.48
CA VAL A 328 2.85 -17.41 10.81
C VAL A 328 4.35 -17.72 10.91
N ASP A 329 4.83 -18.75 10.22
CA ASP A 329 6.26 -19.10 10.22
C ASP A 329 7.11 -18.02 9.53
N SER A 330 6.58 -17.37 8.50
CA SER A 330 7.21 -16.20 7.89
C SER A 330 7.29 -15.03 8.87
N LEU A 331 6.23 -14.77 9.65
CA LEU A 331 6.25 -13.74 10.70
C LEU A 331 7.31 -14.02 11.78
N ARG A 332 7.55 -15.30 12.12
CA ARG A 332 8.62 -15.70 13.03
C ARG A 332 9.99 -15.42 12.46
N ALA A 333 10.19 -15.71 11.17
CA ALA A 333 11.46 -15.42 10.48
C ALA A 333 11.74 -13.91 10.42
N ASP A 334 10.73 -13.09 10.15
CA ASP A 334 10.87 -11.62 10.20
C ASP A 334 11.22 -11.13 11.61
N GLN A 335 10.57 -11.66 12.62
CA GLN A 335 10.91 -11.33 14.02
C GLN A 335 12.35 -11.68 14.36
N GLU A 336 12.81 -12.87 13.97
CA GLU A 336 14.21 -13.27 14.19
C GLU A 336 15.19 -12.32 13.50
N LEU A 337 14.85 -11.89 12.27
CA LEU A 337 15.64 -10.91 11.55
C LEU A 337 15.72 -9.57 12.28
N PHE A 338 14.58 -9.01 12.75
CA PHE A 338 14.55 -7.74 13.47
C PHE A 338 15.34 -7.80 14.79
N LEU A 339 15.31 -8.93 15.49
CA LEU A 339 16.13 -9.18 16.67
C LEU A 339 17.63 -9.21 16.34
N GLN A 340 18.02 -9.90 15.25
CA GLN A 340 19.40 -9.98 14.77
C GLN A 340 19.94 -8.60 14.35
N LEU A 341 19.09 -7.76 13.76
CA LEU A 341 19.45 -6.40 13.36
C LEU A 341 19.42 -5.39 14.52
N GLY A 342 19.02 -5.81 15.73
CA GLY A 342 18.89 -4.93 16.89
C GLY A 342 17.77 -3.89 16.75
N GLN A 343 16.80 -4.13 15.85
CA GLN A 343 15.66 -3.26 15.61
C GLN A 343 14.45 -3.61 16.49
N GLN A 344 14.42 -4.82 17.01
CA GLN A 344 13.42 -5.30 17.96
C GLN A 344 14.05 -5.55 19.31
N ASP A 345 13.43 -5.02 20.39
CA ASP A 345 13.96 -5.06 21.76
C ASP A 345 13.93 -6.49 22.34
N ARG A 346 12.87 -7.23 22.04
CA ARG A 346 12.65 -8.60 22.52
C ARG A 346 11.66 -9.35 21.61
N ALA A 347 11.74 -10.68 21.60
CA ALA A 347 10.73 -11.51 20.93
C ALA A 347 9.35 -11.30 21.58
N ILE A 348 8.33 -11.28 20.73
CA ILE A 348 6.92 -11.30 21.14
C ILE A 348 6.36 -12.72 20.97
N ASP A 349 5.29 -13.02 21.70
CA ASP A 349 4.49 -14.23 21.48
C ASP A 349 3.59 -14.00 20.26
N LEU A 350 4.02 -14.52 19.10
CA LEU A 350 3.27 -14.42 17.86
C LEU A 350 1.97 -15.21 17.87
N ASP A 351 1.90 -16.31 18.65
CA ASP A 351 0.65 -17.10 18.77
C ASP A 351 -0.42 -16.30 19.54
N ALA A 352 -0.01 -15.44 20.46
CA ALA A 352 -0.90 -14.49 21.13
C ALA A 352 -1.22 -13.24 20.30
N ALA A 353 -0.29 -12.81 19.46
CA ALA A 353 -0.48 -11.62 18.59
C ALA A 353 -1.33 -11.92 17.35
N VAL A 354 -1.28 -13.15 16.81
CA VAL A 354 -2.11 -13.59 15.69
C VAL A 354 -3.47 -14.04 16.19
N ASP A 355 -4.54 -13.44 15.69
CA ASP A 355 -5.91 -13.81 16.09
C ASP A 355 -6.75 -14.26 14.88
N PRO A 356 -6.81 -15.55 14.61
CA PRO A 356 -7.55 -16.12 13.49
C PRO A 356 -9.07 -16.20 13.71
N GLN A 357 -9.63 -15.72 14.84
CA GLN A 357 -11.06 -15.83 15.11
C GLN A 357 -11.93 -15.10 14.08
N TYR A 358 -11.43 -13.96 13.56
CA TYR A 358 -12.17 -13.12 12.62
C TYR A 358 -12.26 -13.77 11.22
N VAL A 359 -11.17 -14.35 10.73
CA VAL A 359 -11.19 -15.11 9.46
C VAL A 359 -11.99 -16.39 9.60
N ARG A 360 -11.94 -17.09 10.74
CA ARG A 360 -12.80 -18.26 10.99
C ARG A 360 -14.28 -17.88 10.96
N TYR A 361 -14.66 -16.76 11.60
CA TYR A 361 -16.03 -16.26 11.55
C TYR A 361 -16.45 -15.92 10.13
N ALA A 362 -15.63 -15.16 9.39
CA ALA A 362 -15.95 -14.77 8.03
C ALA A 362 -16.10 -15.99 7.10
N ARG A 363 -15.25 -17.00 7.24
CA ARG A 363 -15.39 -18.28 6.50
C ARG A 363 -16.68 -19.03 6.82
N GLN A 364 -17.14 -19.00 8.09
CA GLN A 364 -18.43 -19.60 8.46
C GLN A 364 -19.59 -18.89 7.79
N VAL A 365 -19.51 -17.56 7.65
CA VAL A 365 -20.56 -16.73 7.01
C VAL A 365 -20.56 -16.89 5.49
N LEU A 366 -19.37 -16.89 4.88
CA LEU A 366 -19.20 -16.88 3.42
C LEU A 366 -19.20 -18.29 2.79
N GLY A 367 -18.94 -19.32 3.59
CA GLY A 367 -18.68 -20.68 3.09
C GLY A 367 -17.25 -20.83 2.55
N PRO A 368 -16.87 -22.05 2.08
CA PRO A 368 -15.56 -22.30 1.47
C PRO A 368 -15.42 -21.56 0.14
N TYR A 369 -14.19 -21.18 -0.22
CA TYR A 369 -13.86 -20.53 -1.50
C TYR A 369 -13.39 -21.54 -2.55
#